data_7e90eae231f4b7c4b63b4ebc7a191c75
#
_entry.id   7e90eae231f4b7c4b63b4ebc7a191c75
#
_cell.length_a   1.000
_cell.length_b   1.000
_cell.length_c   1.000
_cell.angle_alpha   90.00
_cell.angle_beta   90.00
_cell.angle_gamma   90.00
#
_symmetry.space_group_name_H-M   'P 1'
#
loop_
_entity.id
_entity.type
_entity.pdbx_description
1 polymer ?
#
loop_
_entity_poly.entity_id
_entity_poly.type
_entity_poly.pdbx_seq_one_letter_code
_entity_poly.pdbx_strand_id
1 'polypeptide(L)'
;MNSRFRSNFFKIAKANVLAQLLPLLAAPVLTRLYTPDDFAALALFSAAASLLLAFSSWRFDWSVPNTSSETLAASLLLSGFVALLFFSSITFIVLWNWAEQWSFWKGFDVLGPLLLFLPVIILGGGFHELMRCWYVRQAELSKVASVRIVQSFTGTGLNIIGGYAGLGAWGLIGSFVTSAWVGMGLLVSGTQSLKRSFARLSLNRIKVGIARYWWESTASTMVAVVNVASLAVIPLLLVQYYSAKEVGWYALMYRLAITPIGLLTSALSQSFWAEAAQLVRTDIV
;
A
#
# COMPACT_ATOMS: atom_id res chain seq x y z
N MET A 1 12.29 -1.95 -29.69
CA MET A 1 11.43 -2.08 -28.48
C MET A 1 10.29 -3.03 -28.80
N ASN A 2 10.18 -4.18 -28.12
CA ASN A 2 9.17 -5.20 -28.42
C ASN A 2 7.76 -4.60 -28.34
N SER A 3 6.93 -4.85 -29.35
CA SER A 3 5.54 -4.36 -29.43
C SER A 3 4.72 -4.75 -28.19
N ARG A 4 5.01 -5.90 -27.58
CA ARG A 4 4.42 -6.37 -26.31
C ARG A 4 4.78 -5.48 -25.11
N PHE A 5 6.01 -4.96 -25.04
CA PHE A 5 6.44 -4.06 -23.96
C PHE A 5 5.68 -2.73 -24.04
N ARG A 6 5.59 -2.12 -25.24
CA ARG A 6 4.78 -0.88 -25.45
C ARG A 6 3.33 -1.09 -25.07
N SER A 7 2.72 -2.17 -25.52
CA SER A 7 1.31 -2.46 -25.20
C SER A 7 1.08 -2.61 -23.70
N ASN A 8 1.94 -3.35 -22.99
CA ASN A 8 1.82 -3.53 -21.55
C ASN A 8 2.06 -2.23 -20.77
N PHE A 9 3.02 -1.43 -21.20
CA PHE A 9 3.31 -0.13 -20.62
C PHE A 9 2.10 0.82 -20.70
N PHE A 10 1.49 0.97 -21.88
CA PHE A 10 0.30 1.80 -22.04
C PHE A 10 -0.92 1.28 -21.25
N LYS A 11 -1.06 -0.05 -21.13
CA LYS A 11 -2.13 -0.63 -20.29
C LYS A 11 -1.95 -0.26 -18.82
N ILE A 12 -0.73 -0.34 -18.29
CA ILE A 12 -0.43 0.02 -16.90
C ILE A 12 -0.62 1.51 -16.66
N ALA A 13 -0.14 2.35 -17.57
CA ALA A 13 -0.30 3.79 -17.47
C ALA A 13 -1.78 4.18 -17.45
N LYS A 14 -2.59 3.65 -18.38
CA LYS A 14 -4.05 3.85 -18.39
C LYS A 14 -4.72 3.37 -17.10
N ALA A 15 -4.34 2.18 -16.61
CA ALA A 15 -4.89 1.64 -15.38
C ALA A 15 -4.57 2.51 -14.15
N ASN A 16 -3.34 3.02 -14.07
CA ASN A 16 -2.93 3.91 -13.00
C ASN A 16 -3.70 5.24 -13.04
N VAL A 17 -3.86 5.83 -14.24
CA VAL A 17 -4.64 7.05 -14.43
C VAL A 17 -6.10 6.84 -14.01
N LEU A 18 -6.74 5.77 -14.50
CA LEU A 18 -8.13 5.45 -14.16
C LEU A 18 -8.30 5.22 -12.64
N ALA A 19 -7.40 4.45 -12.03
CA ALA A 19 -7.45 4.18 -10.59
C ALA A 19 -7.28 5.44 -9.73
N GLN A 20 -6.54 6.45 -10.21
CA GLN A 20 -6.35 7.71 -9.48
C GLN A 20 -7.46 8.74 -9.79
N LEU A 21 -7.99 8.75 -11.00
CA LEU A 21 -9.07 9.66 -11.37
C LEU A 21 -10.38 9.34 -10.63
N LEU A 22 -10.67 8.06 -10.38
CA LEU A 22 -11.94 7.66 -9.78
C LEU A 22 -12.17 8.27 -8.39
N PRO A 23 -11.23 8.19 -7.42
CA PRO A 23 -11.37 8.85 -6.12
C PRO A 23 -11.42 10.39 -6.24
N LEU A 24 -10.73 10.97 -7.22
CA LEU A 24 -10.75 12.41 -7.47
C LEU A 24 -12.12 12.87 -7.95
N LEU A 25 -12.71 12.17 -8.92
CA LEU A 25 -14.06 12.47 -9.43
C LEU A 25 -15.14 12.24 -8.36
N ALA A 26 -14.93 11.30 -7.46
CA ALA A 26 -15.83 11.05 -6.32
C ALA A 26 -15.68 12.09 -5.20
N ALA A 27 -14.60 12.86 -5.15
CA ALA A 27 -14.32 13.78 -4.06
C ALA A 27 -15.45 14.81 -3.80
N PRO A 28 -16.10 15.44 -4.79
CA PRO A 28 -17.21 16.36 -4.53
C PRO A 28 -18.43 15.68 -3.86
N VAL A 29 -18.64 14.39 -4.13
CA VAL A 29 -19.70 13.60 -3.50
C VAL A 29 -19.29 13.25 -2.07
N LEU A 30 -18.07 12.79 -1.88
CA LEU A 30 -17.56 12.39 -0.57
C LEU A 30 -17.49 13.59 0.41
N THR A 31 -17.14 14.79 -0.05
CA THR A 31 -17.11 16.00 0.80
C THR A 31 -18.50 16.46 1.24
N ARG A 32 -19.57 16.00 0.60
CA ARG A 32 -20.96 16.26 1.03
C ARG A 32 -21.48 15.18 1.98
N LEU A 33 -20.93 13.97 1.90
CA LEU A 33 -21.38 12.81 2.69
C LEU A 33 -20.63 12.67 4.01
N TYR A 34 -19.40 13.17 4.10
CA TYR A 34 -18.52 13.01 5.25
C TYR A 34 -18.12 14.34 5.83
N THR A 35 -17.95 14.37 7.15
CA THR A 35 -17.48 15.55 7.89
C THR A 35 -15.96 15.69 7.79
N PRO A 36 -15.39 16.89 8.06
CA PRO A 36 -13.94 17.05 8.17
C PRO A 36 -13.31 16.13 9.23
N ASP A 37 -14.01 15.85 10.34
CA ASP A 37 -13.54 14.96 11.41
C ASP A 37 -13.39 13.51 10.91
N ASP A 38 -14.28 13.04 10.03
CA ASP A 38 -14.16 11.72 9.39
C ASP A 38 -12.91 11.62 8.51
N PHE A 39 -12.59 12.69 7.79
CA PHE A 39 -11.37 12.77 6.99
C PHE A 39 -10.12 12.88 7.85
N ALA A 40 -10.19 13.53 9.02
CA ALA A 40 -9.10 13.53 9.98
C ALA A 40 -8.82 12.12 10.48
N ALA A 41 -9.86 11.38 10.88
CA ALA A 41 -9.72 9.99 11.29
C ALA A 41 -9.10 9.13 10.19
N LEU A 42 -9.54 9.26 8.93
CA LEU A 42 -8.94 8.56 7.80
C LEU A 42 -7.46 8.94 7.60
N ALA A 43 -7.11 10.23 7.71
CA ALA A 43 -5.74 10.71 7.56
C ALA A 43 -4.82 10.15 8.64
N LEU A 44 -5.23 10.21 9.90
CA LEU A 44 -4.48 9.66 11.03
C LEU A 44 -4.33 8.14 10.92
N PHE A 45 -5.41 7.44 10.59
CA PHE A 45 -5.39 6.00 10.37
C PHE A 45 -4.45 5.61 9.23
N SER A 46 -4.56 6.27 8.07
CA SER A 46 -3.72 5.97 6.91
C SER A 46 -2.25 6.32 7.16
N ALA A 47 -1.95 7.37 7.91
CA ALA A 47 -0.61 7.72 8.34
C ALA A 47 0.00 6.64 9.24
N ALA A 48 -0.73 6.21 10.27
CA ALA A 48 -0.30 5.12 11.16
C ALA A 48 -0.16 3.79 10.38
N ALA A 49 -1.15 3.44 9.55
CA ALA A 49 -1.11 2.24 8.73
C ALA A 49 0.09 2.22 7.77
N SER A 50 0.40 3.34 7.11
CA SER A 50 1.52 3.43 6.17
C SER A 50 2.88 3.26 6.86
N LEU A 51 3.05 3.81 8.06
CA LEU A 51 4.25 3.60 8.88
C LEU A 51 4.40 2.13 9.27
N LEU A 52 3.35 1.52 9.78
CA LEU A 52 3.38 0.10 10.17
C LEU A 52 3.59 -0.83 8.98
N LEU A 53 2.99 -0.53 7.83
CA LEU A 53 3.20 -1.27 6.58
C LEU A 53 4.65 -1.18 6.09
N ALA A 54 5.34 -0.04 6.29
CA ALA A 54 6.73 0.11 5.90
C ALA A 54 7.68 -0.86 6.62
N PHE A 55 7.34 -1.27 7.85
CA PHE A 55 8.07 -2.28 8.63
C PHE A 55 7.58 -3.70 8.41
N SER A 56 6.33 -3.89 8.05
CA SER A 56 5.56 -5.13 8.27
C SER A 56 6.15 -6.36 7.60
N SER A 57 6.68 -6.26 6.38
CA SER A 57 7.29 -7.35 5.63
C SER A 57 8.82 -7.40 5.77
N TRP A 58 9.43 -6.50 6.56
CA TRP A 58 10.87 -6.26 6.60
C TRP A 58 11.47 -6.05 5.20
N ARG A 59 10.64 -5.53 4.28
CA ARG A 59 10.96 -5.25 2.86
C ARG A 59 11.62 -6.42 2.12
N PHE A 60 11.42 -7.68 2.54
CA PHE A 60 11.82 -8.85 1.77
C PHE A 60 11.15 -8.91 0.40
N ASP A 61 9.96 -8.31 0.28
CA ASP A 61 9.23 -8.11 -0.97
C ASP A 61 10.04 -7.36 -2.02
N TRP A 62 10.83 -6.35 -1.61
CA TRP A 62 11.61 -5.51 -2.52
C TRP A 62 12.68 -6.29 -3.29
N SER A 63 13.29 -7.28 -2.65
CA SER A 63 14.33 -8.13 -3.26
C SER A 63 13.76 -9.24 -4.14
N VAL A 64 12.45 -9.56 -4.05
CA VAL A 64 11.80 -10.65 -4.80
C VAL A 64 11.97 -10.50 -6.32
N PRO A 65 11.73 -9.34 -6.96
CA PRO A 65 11.89 -9.19 -8.41
C PRO A 65 13.33 -9.40 -8.89
N ASN A 66 14.31 -9.09 -8.05
CA ASN A 66 15.74 -9.08 -8.39
C ASN A 66 16.44 -10.44 -8.15
N THR A 67 15.75 -11.42 -7.55
CA THR A 67 16.36 -12.73 -7.28
C THR A 67 16.56 -13.54 -8.56
N SER A 68 17.71 -14.22 -8.66
CA SER A 68 18.04 -15.09 -9.79
C SER A 68 17.22 -16.37 -9.84
N SER A 69 16.79 -16.89 -8.67
CA SER A 69 16.12 -18.20 -8.53
C SER A 69 14.68 -18.03 -8.06
N GLU A 70 13.76 -18.79 -8.67
CA GLU A 70 12.34 -18.81 -8.28
C GLU A 70 12.13 -19.34 -6.86
N THR A 71 12.94 -20.30 -6.44
CA THR A 71 12.89 -20.85 -5.08
C THR A 71 13.41 -19.85 -4.03
N LEU A 72 14.43 -19.04 -4.35
CA LEU A 72 14.86 -17.94 -3.49
C LEU A 72 13.80 -16.85 -3.37
N ALA A 73 13.16 -16.48 -4.49
CA ALA A 73 12.04 -15.54 -4.48
C ALA A 73 10.91 -16.03 -3.56
N ALA A 74 10.54 -17.31 -3.67
CA ALA A 74 9.53 -17.92 -2.82
C ALA A 74 9.96 -17.95 -1.33
N SER A 75 11.24 -18.16 -1.04
CA SER A 75 11.75 -18.12 0.34
C SER A 75 11.65 -16.72 0.94
N LEU A 76 11.97 -15.68 0.18
CA LEU A 76 11.83 -14.28 0.62
C LEU A 76 10.37 -13.88 0.84
N LEU A 77 9.47 -14.33 -0.04
CA LEU A 77 8.03 -14.12 0.16
C LEU A 77 7.52 -14.78 1.44
N LEU A 78 7.96 -16.01 1.71
CA LEU A 78 7.58 -16.70 2.96
C LEU A 78 8.16 -15.98 4.17
N SER A 79 9.40 -15.52 4.11
CA SER A 79 10.02 -14.74 5.20
C SER A 79 9.29 -13.41 5.44
N GLY A 80 8.93 -12.71 4.36
CA GLY A 80 8.12 -11.49 4.44
C GLY A 80 6.74 -11.75 5.02
N PHE A 81 6.10 -12.86 4.66
CA PHE A 81 4.81 -13.26 5.22
C PHE A 81 4.88 -13.60 6.70
N VAL A 82 5.93 -14.31 7.14
CA VAL A 82 6.16 -14.59 8.57
C VAL A 82 6.40 -13.30 9.35
N ALA A 83 7.23 -12.39 8.81
CA ALA A 83 7.44 -11.07 9.41
C ALA A 83 6.12 -10.28 9.52
N LEU A 84 5.33 -10.29 8.46
CA LEU A 84 4.01 -9.64 8.41
C LEU A 84 3.06 -10.16 9.49
N LEU A 85 2.96 -11.48 9.65
CA LEU A 85 2.15 -12.10 10.72
C LEU A 85 2.65 -11.69 12.10
N PHE A 86 3.95 -11.69 12.32
CA PHE A 86 4.58 -11.30 13.58
C PHE A 86 4.27 -9.83 13.92
N PHE A 87 4.51 -8.90 12.99
CA PHE A 87 4.23 -7.48 13.21
C PHE A 87 2.74 -7.19 13.40
N SER A 88 1.87 -7.84 12.64
CA SER A 88 0.43 -7.70 12.82
C SER A 88 -0.03 -8.21 14.18
N SER A 89 0.49 -9.36 14.63
CA SER A 89 0.16 -9.93 15.93
C SER A 89 0.66 -9.04 17.07
N ILE A 90 1.87 -8.51 16.98
CA ILE A 90 2.40 -7.55 17.96
C ILE A 90 1.51 -6.30 18.00
N THR A 91 1.17 -5.74 16.85
CA THR A 91 0.30 -4.56 16.78
C THR A 91 -1.05 -4.83 17.42
N PHE A 92 -1.64 -6.00 17.17
CA PHE A 92 -2.89 -6.40 17.79
C PHE A 92 -2.77 -6.50 19.32
N ILE A 93 -1.75 -7.20 19.81
CA ILE A 93 -1.51 -7.39 21.26
C ILE A 93 -1.29 -6.03 21.96
N VAL A 94 -0.48 -5.17 21.36
CA VAL A 94 -0.22 -3.82 21.90
C VAL A 94 -1.51 -3.01 21.98
N LEU A 95 -2.26 -2.94 20.88
CA LEU A 95 -3.51 -2.17 20.85
C LEU A 95 -4.56 -2.74 21.80
N TRP A 96 -4.65 -4.05 21.94
CA TRP A 96 -5.60 -4.71 22.83
C TRP A 96 -5.29 -4.44 24.29
N ASN A 97 -4.01 -4.56 24.70
CA ASN A 97 -3.62 -4.36 26.10
C ASN A 97 -3.63 -2.88 26.54
N TRP A 98 -3.44 -1.95 25.58
CA TRP A 98 -3.42 -0.51 25.89
C TRP A 98 -4.70 0.22 25.51
N ALA A 99 -5.78 -0.50 25.27
CA ALA A 99 -7.06 0.05 24.89
C ALA A 99 -7.61 1.10 25.91
N GLU A 100 -7.33 0.89 27.21
CA GLU A 100 -7.76 1.81 28.28
C GLU A 100 -6.88 3.08 28.38
N GLN A 101 -5.70 3.08 27.78
CA GLN A 101 -4.71 4.19 27.86
C GLN A 101 -4.66 5.02 26.57
N TRP A 102 -5.58 4.79 25.62
CA TRP A 102 -5.56 5.48 24.31
C TRP A 102 -5.77 7.00 24.40
N SER A 103 -6.26 7.52 25.54
CA SER A 103 -6.38 8.95 25.82
C SER A 103 -5.05 9.68 25.99
N PHE A 104 -3.93 8.95 26.09
CA PHE A 104 -2.60 9.54 26.26
C PHE A 104 -2.16 10.44 25.07
N TRP A 105 -2.66 10.13 23.88
CA TRP A 105 -2.35 10.89 22.69
C TRP A 105 -3.62 11.31 21.96
N LYS A 106 -3.78 12.63 21.70
CA LYS A 106 -4.98 13.19 21.08
C LYS A 106 -5.40 12.52 19.75
N GLY A 107 -4.42 12.01 18.98
CA GLY A 107 -4.70 11.25 17.76
C GLY A 107 -5.44 9.94 18.01
N PHE A 108 -5.26 9.32 19.17
CA PHE A 108 -5.98 8.10 19.55
C PHE A 108 -7.42 8.38 19.96
N ASP A 109 -7.70 9.53 20.57
CA ASP A 109 -9.08 9.93 20.89
C ASP A 109 -9.93 10.05 19.62
N VAL A 110 -9.35 10.58 18.53
CA VAL A 110 -10.03 10.72 17.24
C VAL A 110 -10.28 9.35 16.59
N LEU A 111 -9.35 8.42 16.72
CA LEU A 111 -9.44 7.09 16.11
C LEU A 111 -10.24 6.09 16.97
N GLY A 112 -10.08 6.13 18.29
CA GLY A 112 -10.77 5.22 19.19
C GLY A 112 -10.69 3.75 18.75
N PRO A 113 -11.85 3.03 18.72
CA PRO A 113 -11.89 1.62 18.33
C PRO A 113 -11.43 1.33 16.89
N LEU A 114 -11.37 2.34 16.01
CA LEU A 114 -10.90 2.19 14.63
C LEU A 114 -9.42 1.76 14.54
N LEU A 115 -8.64 1.98 15.62
CA LEU A 115 -7.27 1.49 15.73
C LEU A 115 -7.18 -0.03 15.60
N LEU A 116 -8.20 -0.78 15.99
CA LEU A 116 -8.24 -2.24 15.84
C LEU A 116 -8.24 -2.72 14.38
N PHE A 117 -8.49 -1.83 13.43
CA PHE A 117 -8.32 -2.12 12.01
C PHE A 117 -6.86 -2.06 11.54
N LEU A 118 -5.92 -1.50 12.33
CA LEU A 118 -4.49 -1.46 11.98
C LEU A 118 -3.88 -2.85 11.77
N PRO A 119 -4.04 -3.84 12.65
CA PRO A 119 -3.56 -5.20 12.37
C PRO A 119 -4.18 -5.79 11.11
N VAL A 120 -5.45 -5.50 10.86
CA VAL A 120 -6.19 -6.03 9.71
C VAL A 120 -5.64 -5.44 8.40
N ILE A 121 -5.37 -4.14 8.35
CA ILE A 121 -4.78 -3.51 7.16
C ILE A 121 -3.32 -3.93 6.97
N ILE A 122 -2.55 -4.14 8.04
CA ILE A 122 -1.18 -4.67 7.96
C ILE A 122 -1.21 -6.03 7.26
N LEU A 123 -2.08 -6.94 7.66
CA LEU A 123 -2.20 -8.25 7.03
C LEU A 123 -2.64 -8.15 5.56
N GLY A 124 -3.76 -7.47 5.30
CA GLY A 124 -4.30 -7.38 3.95
C GLY A 124 -3.41 -6.59 3.00
N GLY A 125 -2.96 -5.41 3.42
CA GLY A 125 -2.11 -4.51 2.62
C GLY A 125 -0.70 -5.05 2.44
N GLY A 126 -0.09 -5.59 3.50
CA GLY A 126 1.25 -6.16 3.42
C GLY A 126 1.28 -7.44 2.56
N PHE A 127 0.29 -8.31 2.70
CA PHE A 127 0.19 -9.50 1.86
C PHE A 127 -0.10 -9.14 0.39
N HIS A 128 -0.95 -8.14 0.14
CA HIS A 128 -1.16 -7.59 -1.20
C HIS A 128 0.18 -7.14 -1.82
N GLU A 129 1.02 -6.43 -1.06
CA GLU A 129 2.31 -5.95 -1.54
C GLU A 129 3.29 -7.08 -1.86
N LEU A 130 3.38 -8.11 -0.99
CA LEU A 130 4.15 -9.33 -1.25
C LEU A 130 3.73 -10.00 -2.56
N MET A 131 2.41 -10.17 -2.77
CA MET A 131 1.89 -10.78 -4.01
C MET A 131 2.13 -9.90 -5.22
N ARG A 132 2.00 -8.58 -5.10
CA ARG A 132 2.32 -7.63 -6.16
C ARG A 132 3.77 -7.81 -6.65
N CYS A 133 4.74 -7.90 -5.73
CA CYS A 133 6.15 -8.11 -6.08
C CYS A 133 6.37 -9.45 -6.77
N TRP A 134 5.64 -10.50 -6.41
CA TRP A 134 5.66 -11.77 -7.13
C TRP A 134 5.21 -11.63 -8.59
N TYR A 135 4.08 -10.96 -8.83
CA TYR A 135 3.57 -10.74 -10.19
C TYR A 135 4.47 -9.82 -11.02
N VAL A 136 5.10 -8.82 -10.39
CA VAL A 136 6.13 -7.99 -11.03
C VAL A 136 7.30 -8.86 -11.50
N ARG A 137 7.77 -9.80 -10.68
CA ARG A 137 8.80 -10.78 -11.05
C ARG A 137 8.39 -11.62 -12.25
N GLN A 138 7.14 -12.07 -12.30
CA GLN A 138 6.61 -12.88 -13.41
C GLN A 138 6.33 -12.05 -14.68
N ALA A 139 6.58 -10.75 -14.66
CA ALA A 139 6.23 -9.80 -15.72
C ALA A 139 4.71 -9.77 -16.04
N GLU A 140 3.86 -10.23 -15.12
CA GLU A 140 2.39 -10.19 -15.24
C GLU A 140 1.82 -8.83 -14.80
N LEU A 141 2.38 -7.75 -15.35
CA LEU A 141 2.05 -6.38 -14.96
C LEU A 141 0.59 -6.00 -15.28
N SER A 142 -0.01 -6.63 -16.26
CA SER A 142 -1.43 -6.41 -16.60
C SER A 142 -2.37 -6.85 -15.46
N LYS A 143 -2.02 -7.91 -14.73
CA LYS A 143 -2.80 -8.37 -13.58
C LYS A 143 -2.66 -7.39 -12.41
N VAL A 144 -1.46 -6.90 -12.15
CA VAL A 144 -1.24 -5.86 -11.11
C VAL A 144 -2.06 -4.60 -11.43
N ALA A 145 -2.08 -4.19 -12.69
CA ALA A 145 -2.84 -3.03 -13.15
C ALA A 145 -4.35 -3.23 -13.01
N SER A 146 -4.89 -4.39 -13.39
CA SER A 146 -6.33 -4.69 -13.26
C SER A 146 -6.77 -4.74 -11.79
N VAL A 147 -5.96 -5.34 -10.91
CA VAL A 147 -6.26 -5.39 -9.47
C VAL A 147 -6.32 -3.98 -8.88
N ARG A 148 -5.40 -3.09 -9.29
CA ARG A 148 -5.41 -1.69 -8.84
C ARG A 148 -6.68 -0.94 -9.23
N ILE A 149 -7.20 -1.20 -10.45
CA ILE A 149 -8.48 -0.64 -10.89
C ILE A 149 -9.62 -1.16 -10.00
N VAL A 150 -9.69 -2.47 -9.78
CA VAL A 150 -10.74 -3.07 -8.94
C VAL A 150 -10.67 -2.54 -7.51
N GLN A 151 -9.48 -2.41 -6.92
CA GLN A 151 -9.32 -1.81 -5.60
C GLN A 151 -9.86 -0.37 -5.55
N SER A 152 -9.55 0.44 -6.58
CA SER A 152 -10.03 1.82 -6.65
C SER A 152 -11.55 1.90 -6.77
N PHE A 153 -12.16 1.06 -7.62
CA PHE A 153 -13.62 0.96 -7.73
C PHE A 153 -14.26 0.48 -6.42
N THR A 154 -13.73 -0.57 -5.81
CA THR A 154 -14.22 -1.09 -4.54
C THR A 154 -14.11 -0.05 -3.43
N GLY A 155 -12.95 0.57 -3.27
CA GLY A 155 -12.73 1.58 -2.23
C GLY A 155 -13.62 2.82 -2.43
N THR A 156 -13.71 3.33 -3.66
CA THR A 156 -14.56 4.50 -3.94
C THR A 156 -16.04 4.16 -3.81
N GLY A 157 -16.48 3.00 -4.31
CA GLY A 157 -17.86 2.56 -4.21
C GLY A 157 -18.30 2.36 -2.76
N LEU A 158 -17.47 1.68 -1.95
CA LEU A 158 -17.74 1.49 -0.53
C LEU A 158 -17.72 2.82 0.26
N ASN A 159 -16.84 3.77 -0.12
CA ASN A 159 -16.87 5.10 0.47
C ASN A 159 -18.19 5.82 0.20
N ILE A 160 -18.73 5.74 -1.02
CA ILE A 160 -20.01 6.35 -1.36
C ILE A 160 -21.15 5.65 -0.60
N ILE A 161 -21.19 4.32 -0.61
CA ILE A 161 -22.21 3.54 0.11
C ILE A 161 -22.16 3.82 1.62
N GLY A 162 -20.96 3.80 2.22
CA GLY A 162 -20.78 4.09 3.64
C GLY A 162 -21.19 5.52 4.02
N GLY A 163 -20.96 6.48 3.12
CA GLY A 163 -21.41 7.86 3.30
C GLY A 163 -22.93 8.00 3.30
N TYR A 164 -23.63 7.38 2.35
CA TYR A 164 -25.10 7.35 2.33
C TYR A 164 -25.68 6.60 3.52
N ALA A 165 -24.99 5.58 4.03
CA ALA A 165 -25.40 4.86 5.24
C ALA A 165 -25.08 5.60 6.55
N GLY A 166 -24.44 6.80 6.48
CA GLY A 166 -24.11 7.59 7.66
C GLY A 166 -23.04 6.97 8.56
N LEU A 167 -22.16 6.10 8.01
CA LEU A 167 -21.16 5.38 8.81
C LEU A 167 -19.99 6.26 9.25
N GLY A 168 -19.86 7.49 8.78
CA GLY A 168 -18.79 8.42 9.15
C GLY A 168 -17.39 7.80 8.94
N ALA A 169 -16.48 8.02 9.89
CA ALA A 169 -15.11 7.50 9.82
C ALA A 169 -15.03 5.98 9.63
N TRP A 170 -15.99 5.20 10.16
CA TRP A 170 -16.07 3.74 9.94
C TRP A 170 -16.23 3.37 8.46
N GLY A 171 -17.04 4.15 7.72
CA GLY A 171 -17.23 3.96 6.29
C GLY A 171 -15.94 4.17 5.51
N LEU A 172 -15.21 5.25 5.80
CA LEU A 172 -13.95 5.59 5.13
C LEU A 172 -12.83 4.58 5.43
N ILE A 173 -12.63 4.25 6.70
CA ILE A 173 -11.57 3.33 7.13
C ILE A 173 -11.93 1.89 6.74
N GLY A 174 -13.19 1.48 6.90
CA GLY A 174 -13.67 0.18 6.49
C GLY A 174 -13.50 -0.07 5.00
N SER A 175 -13.80 0.92 4.16
CA SER A 175 -13.60 0.82 2.71
C SER A 175 -12.10 0.76 2.34
N PHE A 176 -11.25 1.51 3.03
CA PHE A 176 -9.80 1.47 2.85
C PHE A 176 -9.23 0.07 3.15
N VAL A 177 -9.62 -0.52 4.28
CA VAL A 177 -9.22 -1.88 4.67
C VAL A 177 -9.78 -2.92 3.68
N THR A 178 -11.07 -2.86 3.38
CA THR A 178 -11.73 -3.83 2.48
C THR A 178 -11.11 -3.81 1.07
N SER A 179 -10.79 -2.63 0.53
CA SER A 179 -10.15 -2.51 -0.78
C SER A 179 -8.78 -3.21 -0.82
N ALA A 180 -7.99 -3.15 0.27
CA ALA A 180 -6.72 -3.85 0.36
C ALA A 180 -6.91 -5.38 0.35
N TRP A 181 -7.90 -5.89 1.07
CA TRP A 181 -8.24 -7.32 1.11
C TRP A 181 -8.77 -7.84 -0.22
N VAL A 182 -9.60 -7.06 -0.91
CA VAL A 182 -10.05 -7.39 -2.27
C VAL A 182 -8.86 -7.51 -3.22
N GLY A 183 -7.93 -6.55 -3.15
CA GLY A 183 -6.71 -6.61 -3.94
C GLY A 183 -5.85 -7.84 -3.65
N MET A 184 -5.70 -8.20 -2.37
CA MET A 184 -5.03 -9.42 -1.95
C MET A 184 -5.72 -10.67 -2.54
N GLY A 185 -7.04 -10.79 -2.36
CA GLY A 185 -7.81 -11.95 -2.84
C GLY A 185 -7.69 -12.18 -4.34
N LEU A 186 -7.71 -11.10 -5.13
CA LEU A 186 -7.55 -11.17 -6.58
C LEU A 186 -6.14 -11.61 -7.00
N LEU A 187 -5.11 -11.24 -6.25
CA LEU A 187 -3.74 -11.68 -6.53
C LEU A 187 -3.51 -13.13 -6.14
N VAL A 188 -4.13 -13.61 -5.06
CA VAL A 188 -4.01 -15.02 -4.63
C VAL A 188 -4.66 -15.98 -5.61
N SER A 189 -5.73 -15.60 -6.30
CA SER A 189 -6.52 -16.48 -7.17
C SER A 189 -5.78 -17.04 -8.40
N GLY A 190 -4.53 -16.66 -8.68
CA GLY A 190 -3.77 -17.10 -9.86
C GLY A 190 -2.38 -17.67 -9.57
N THR A 191 -2.10 -18.13 -8.36
CA THR A 191 -0.74 -18.43 -7.87
C THR A 191 -0.29 -19.90 -8.04
N GLN A 192 -0.61 -20.58 -9.14
CA GLN A 192 -0.15 -21.96 -9.33
C GLN A 192 1.39 -22.08 -9.39
N SER A 193 2.09 -21.12 -9.98
CA SER A 193 3.56 -21.08 -9.99
C SER A 193 4.12 -20.94 -8.57
N LEU A 194 3.52 -20.08 -7.74
CA LEU A 194 3.92 -19.89 -6.35
C LEU A 194 3.72 -21.15 -5.51
N LYS A 195 2.59 -21.87 -5.68
CA LYS A 195 2.34 -23.13 -4.99
C LYS A 195 3.41 -24.18 -5.30
N ARG A 196 3.83 -24.29 -6.58
CA ARG A 196 4.91 -25.19 -6.98
C ARG A 196 6.26 -24.79 -6.39
N SER A 197 6.53 -23.52 -6.29
CA SER A 197 7.78 -23.00 -5.71
C SER A 197 7.82 -23.22 -4.20
N PHE A 198 6.70 -23.03 -3.50
CA PHE A 198 6.58 -23.34 -2.07
C PHE A 198 6.76 -24.84 -1.77
N ALA A 199 6.25 -25.73 -2.61
CA ALA A 199 6.42 -27.17 -2.44
C ALA A 199 7.90 -27.63 -2.50
N ARG A 200 8.78 -26.82 -3.08
CA ARG A 200 10.23 -27.07 -3.21
C ARG A 200 11.07 -26.36 -2.14
N LEU A 201 10.45 -25.67 -1.20
CA LEU A 201 11.17 -24.97 -0.13
C LEU A 201 11.70 -25.96 0.90
N SER A 202 12.93 -25.71 1.33
CA SER A 202 13.54 -26.34 2.50
C SER A 202 13.95 -25.26 3.50
N LEU A 203 14.01 -25.62 4.78
CA LEU A 203 14.44 -24.69 5.84
C LEU A 203 15.83 -24.09 5.57
N ASN A 204 16.74 -24.85 4.99
CA ASN A 204 18.07 -24.36 4.62
C ASN A 204 17.99 -23.27 3.54
N ARG A 205 17.11 -23.41 2.55
CA ARG A 205 16.93 -22.39 1.50
C ARG A 205 16.35 -21.10 2.06
N ILE A 206 15.44 -21.19 3.03
CA ILE A 206 14.88 -20.02 3.71
C ILE A 206 15.98 -19.30 4.48
N LYS A 207 16.78 -20.02 5.29
CA LYS A 207 17.92 -19.45 6.02
C LYS A 207 18.92 -18.77 5.09
N VAL A 208 19.28 -19.41 3.99
CA VAL A 208 20.21 -18.86 2.99
C VAL A 208 19.61 -17.61 2.33
N GLY A 209 18.31 -17.63 2.00
CA GLY A 209 17.61 -16.48 1.45
C GLY A 209 17.62 -15.27 2.40
N ILE A 210 17.26 -15.50 3.68
CA ILE A 210 17.28 -14.45 4.71
C ILE A 210 18.71 -13.91 4.87
N ALA A 211 19.70 -14.77 5.08
CA ALA A 211 21.08 -14.35 5.32
C ALA A 211 21.66 -13.52 4.15
N ARG A 212 21.36 -13.94 2.91
CA ARG A 212 21.84 -13.27 1.70
C ARG A 212 21.22 -11.89 1.49
N TYR A 213 19.91 -11.71 1.77
CA TYR A 213 19.19 -10.49 1.50
C TYR A 213 18.89 -9.66 2.76
N TRP A 214 19.36 -10.09 3.93
CA TRP A 214 19.11 -9.40 5.20
C TRP A 214 19.50 -7.95 5.18
N TRP A 215 20.74 -7.67 4.75
CA TRP A 215 21.27 -6.31 4.73
C TRP A 215 20.55 -5.41 3.73
N GLU A 216 20.29 -5.92 2.54
CA GLU A 216 19.52 -5.20 1.50
C GLU A 216 18.10 -4.89 1.96
N SER A 217 17.41 -5.88 2.53
CA SER A 217 16.06 -5.73 3.07
C SER A 217 16.02 -4.74 4.24
N THR A 218 16.99 -4.82 5.16
CA THR A 218 17.07 -3.90 6.29
C THR A 218 17.34 -2.47 5.83
N ALA A 219 18.31 -2.25 4.93
CA ALA A 219 18.59 -0.94 4.36
C ALA A 219 17.36 -0.38 3.62
N SER A 220 16.67 -1.20 2.80
CA SER A 220 15.45 -0.82 2.11
C SER A 220 14.32 -0.48 3.08
N THR A 221 14.22 -1.20 4.20
CA THR A 221 13.24 -0.91 5.26
C THR A 221 13.51 0.46 5.88
N MET A 222 14.75 0.77 6.23
CA MET A 222 15.11 2.07 6.82
C MET A 222 14.80 3.22 5.87
N VAL A 223 15.16 3.08 4.59
CA VAL A 223 14.85 4.08 3.56
C VAL A 223 13.33 4.26 3.40
N ALA A 224 12.58 3.16 3.35
CA ALA A 224 11.12 3.22 3.23
C ALA A 224 10.46 3.89 4.43
N VAL A 225 10.91 3.55 5.64
CA VAL A 225 10.39 4.15 6.88
C VAL A 225 10.65 5.65 6.92
N VAL A 226 11.87 6.10 6.63
CA VAL A 226 12.20 7.54 6.59
C VAL A 226 11.33 8.25 5.53
N ASN A 227 11.19 7.66 4.35
CA ASN A 227 10.36 8.24 3.28
C ASN A 227 8.88 8.32 3.69
N VAL A 228 8.32 7.24 4.21
CA VAL A 228 6.93 7.23 4.66
C VAL A 228 6.72 8.16 5.85
N ALA A 229 7.66 8.17 6.81
CA ALA A 229 7.58 9.02 7.99
C ALA A 229 7.55 10.50 7.61
N SER A 230 8.30 10.92 6.60
CA SER A 230 8.33 12.32 6.15
C SER A 230 6.94 12.87 5.77
N LEU A 231 6.06 12.02 5.27
CA LEU A 231 4.69 12.38 4.91
C LEU A 231 3.68 12.04 6.02
N ALA A 232 3.83 10.89 6.66
CA ALA A 232 2.89 10.40 7.68
C ALA A 232 2.96 11.20 8.98
N VAL A 233 4.12 11.76 9.32
CA VAL A 233 4.31 12.55 10.54
C VAL A 233 3.48 13.84 10.51
N ILE A 234 3.22 14.43 9.35
CA ILE A 234 2.51 15.71 9.26
C ILE A 234 1.12 15.63 9.91
N PRO A 235 0.17 14.77 9.48
CA PRO A 235 -1.15 14.69 10.12
C PRO A 235 -1.06 14.24 11.59
N LEU A 236 -0.08 13.40 11.93
CA LEU A 236 0.14 12.93 13.30
C LEU A 236 0.62 14.04 14.24
N LEU A 237 1.40 15.00 13.76
CA LEU A 237 1.80 16.17 14.53
C LEU A 237 0.68 17.23 14.56
N LEU A 238 0.00 17.46 13.45
CA LEU A 238 -1.05 18.47 13.39
C LEU A 238 -2.15 18.22 14.43
N VAL A 239 -2.54 16.97 14.67
CA VAL A 239 -3.59 16.66 15.66
C VAL A 239 -3.21 17.03 17.09
N GLN A 240 -1.92 17.18 17.41
CA GLN A 240 -1.48 17.60 18.75
C GLN A 240 -1.72 19.09 19.01
N TYR A 241 -1.61 19.91 17.96
CA TYR A 241 -1.65 21.38 18.06
C TYR A 241 -2.96 21.97 17.55
N TYR A 242 -3.68 21.26 16.69
CA TYR A 242 -4.88 21.71 16.01
C TYR A 242 -6.06 20.78 16.32
N SER A 243 -7.27 21.26 16.04
CA SER A 243 -8.48 20.46 16.17
C SER A 243 -8.57 19.36 15.10
N ALA A 244 -9.32 18.29 15.38
CA ALA A 244 -9.58 17.23 14.38
C ALA A 244 -10.15 17.80 13.07
N LYS A 245 -11.04 18.81 13.18
CA LYS A 245 -11.63 19.49 12.03
C LYS A 245 -10.58 20.14 11.12
N GLU A 246 -9.57 20.81 11.69
CA GLU A 246 -8.48 21.45 10.92
C GLU A 246 -7.57 20.41 10.27
N VAL A 247 -7.28 19.32 10.98
CA VAL A 247 -6.55 18.15 10.40
C VAL A 247 -7.34 17.55 9.24
N GLY A 248 -8.67 17.46 9.35
CA GLY A 248 -9.55 17.00 8.28
C GLY A 248 -9.51 17.90 7.05
N TRP A 249 -9.56 19.22 7.23
CA TRP A 249 -9.39 20.18 6.12
C TRP A 249 -8.04 20.05 5.45
N TYR A 250 -6.96 19.92 6.24
CA TYR A 250 -5.62 19.65 5.69
C TYR A 250 -5.60 18.36 4.86
N ALA A 251 -6.17 17.28 5.38
CA ALA A 251 -6.21 15.98 4.71
C ALA A 251 -6.96 16.03 3.37
N LEU A 252 -8.10 16.74 3.32
CA LEU A 252 -8.87 16.96 2.11
C LEU A 252 -8.08 17.75 1.08
N MET A 253 -7.50 18.88 1.49
CA MET A 253 -6.69 19.73 0.61
C MET A 253 -5.48 18.95 0.07
N TYR A 254 -4.77 18.26 0.94
CA TYR A 254 -3.62 17.43 0.55
C TYR A 254 -4.02 16.36 -0.47
N ARG A 255 -5.12 15.63 -0.24
CA ARG A 255 -5.61 14.60 -1.14
C ARG A 255 -6.00 15.15 -2.50
N LEU A 256 -6.68 16.30 -2.55
CA LEU A 256 -7.08 16.96 -3.79
C LEU A 256 -5.89 17.52 -4.57
N ALA A 257 -4.89 18.06 -3.88
CA ALA A 257 -3.69 18.62 -4.50
C ALA A 257 -2.72 17.54 -4.99
N ILE A 258 -2.45 16.50 -4.17
CA ILE A 258 -1.41 15.50 -4.49
C ILE A 258 -1.84 14.56 -5.62
N THR A 259 -3.15 14.31 -5.78
CA THR A 259 -3.64 13.37 -6.81
C THR A 259 -3.33 13.85 -8.23
N PRO A 260 -3.67 15.10 -8.66
CA PRO A 260 -3.31 15.56 -9.99
C PRO A 260 -1.79 15.72 -10.18
N ILE A 261 -1.06 16.13 -9.13
CA ILE A 261 0.41 16.21 -9.18
C ILE A 261 0.99 14.82 -9.42
N GLY A 262 0.51 13.81 -8.70
CA GLY A 262 0.93 12.41 -8.87
C GLY A 262 0.65 11.87 -10.28
N LEU A 263 -0.47 12.24 -10.90
CA LEU A 263 -0.78 11.90 -12.29
C LEU A 263 0.23 12.51 -13.26
N LEU A 264 0.52 13.80 -13.11
CA LEU A 264 1.49 14.51 -13.94
C LEU A 264 2.90 13.97 -13.76
N THR A 265 3.34 13.78 -12.52
CA THR A 265 4.67 13.23 -12.19
C THR A 265 4.83 11.82 -12.74
N SER A 266 3.81 10.97 -12.63
CA SER A 266 3.87 9.61 -13.17
C SER A 266 3.95 9.61 -14.70
N ALA A 267 3.23 10.49 -15.38
CA ALA A 267 3.28 10.63 -16.84
C ALA A 267 4.65 11.13 -17.32
N LEU A 268 5.20 12.16 -16.65
CA LEU A 268 6.53 12.71 -16.95
C LEU A 268 7.64 11.68 -16.70
N SER A 269 7.62 11.01 -15.57
CA SER A 269 8.60 9.96 -15.25
C SER A 269 8.58 8.85 -16.29
N GLN A 270 7.39 8.42 -16.72
CA GLN A 270 7.26 7.36 -17.72
C GLN A 270 7.80 7.79 -19.09
N SER A 271 7.53 9.03 -19.53
CA SER A 271 8.06 9.56 -20.79
C SER A 271 9.58 9.72 -20.74
N PHE A 272 10.11 10.25 -19.63
CA PHE A 272 11.55 10.39 -19.43
C PHE A 272 12.29 9.04 -19.46
N TRP A 273 11.77 8.05 -18.73
CA TRP A 273 12.37 6.70 -18.74
C TRP A 273 12.33 6.05 -20.13
N ALA A 274 11.27 6.29 -20.91
CA ALA A 274 11.17 5.76 -22.27
C ALA A 274 12.22 6.40 -23.21
N GLU A 275 12.45 7.70 -23.07
CA GLU A 275 13.43 8.44 -23.86
C GLU A 275 14.87 8.12 -23.45
N ALA A 276 15.15 8.10 -22.13
CA ALA A 276 16.45 7.71 -21.60
C ALA A 276 16.85 6.29 -22.04
N ALA A 277 15.91 5.35 -22.03
CA ALA A 277 16.14 3.99 -22.51
C ALA A 277 16.41 3.91 -24.02
N GLN A 278 15.92 4.85 -24.81
CA GLN A 278 16.27 4.95 -26.25
C GLN A 278 17.70 5.49 -26.45
N LEU A 279 18.05 6.57 -25.74
CA LEU A 279 19.39 7.17 -25.82
C LEU A 279 20.50 6.16 -25.45
N VAL A 280 20.32 5.46 -24.31
CA VAL A 280 21.28 4.42 -23.89
C VAL A 280 21.46 3.31 -24.95
N ARG A 281 20.43 3.03 -25.75
CA ARG A 281 20.54 2.02 -26.83
C ARG A 281 21.19 2.53 -28.09
N THR A 282 21.04 3.81 -28.38
CA THR A 282 21.68 4.43 -29.58
C THR A 282 23.15 4.70 -29.34
N ASP A 283 23.58 4.95 -28.09
CA ASP A 283 24.98 5.20 -27.74
C ASP A 283 25.82 3.90 -27.57
N ILE A 284 25.18 2.72 -27.54
CA ILE A 284 25.85 1.41 -27.42
C ILE A 284 26.05 0.75 -28.79
N VAL A 285 25.55 1.34 -29.89
CA VAL A 285 25.75 0.90 -31.26
C VAL A 285 26.76 1.83 -31.94
#